data_8dfe848acc489e4e0df4e04b13c9f990
#
_entry.id   8dfe848acc489e4e0df4e04b13c9f990
#
_cell.length_a   1.000
_cell.length_b   1.000
_cell.length_c   1.000
_cell.angle_alpha   90.00
_cell.angle_beta   90.00
_cell.angle_gamma   90.00
#
_symmetry.space_group_name_H-M   'P 1'
#
loop_
_entity.id
_entity.type
_entity.pdbx_description
1 polymer ?
#
loop_
_entity_poly.entity_id
_entity_poly.type
_entity_poly.pdbx_seq_one_letter_code
_entity_poly.pdbx_strand_id
1 'polypeptide(L)'
;MTPETIDHSTLSRLVEAGAVDAAHVVGKTGGWSVVIRYGKSERPLAAQRSRQVRLFKRMDTLVSYLKDVGISQFDVDAADYAPETASRPDRAAALRRTHEAAEYDKWFREQVEEAIREADDPNAVWISVKDSEEQMDKLRAELLAQLQSGDKA
;
A
#
# COMPACT_ATOMS: atom_id res chain seq x y z
N MET A 1 -29.79 -1.06 -13.14
CA MET A 1 -30.48 -0.06 -12.27
C MET A 1 -29.42 0.59 -11.39
N THR A 2 -29.26 1.87 -11.52
CA THR A 2 -28.50 2.64 -10.54
C THR A 2 -29.30 2.69 -9.25
N PRO A 3 -28.73 2.31 -8.11
CA PRO A 3 -29.44 2.41 -6.85
C PRO A 3 -29.83 3.87 -6.60
N GLU A 4 -31.06 4.10 -6.25
CA GLU A 4 -31.49 5.44 -5.85
C GLU A 4 -30.68 5.88 -4.62
N THR A 5 -29.90 6.91 -4.79
CA THR A 5 -29.06 7.48 -3.73
C THR A 5 -29.70 8.72 -3.13
N ILE A 6 -29.37 9.04 -1.90
CA ILE A 6 -29.71 10.29 -1.27
C ILE A 6 -28.49 11.22 -1.18
N ASP A 7 -28.75 12.51 -1.37
CA ASP A 7 -27.71 13.52 -1.21
C ASP A 7 -27.61 14.01 0.25
N HIS A 8 -26.56 14.78 0.53
CA HIS A 8 -26.36 15.37 1.86
C HIS A 8 -27.56 16.26 2.31
N SER A 9 -28.09 17.04 1.42
CA SER A 9 -29.24 17.94 1.72
C SER A 9 -30.49 17.17 2.12
N THR A 10 -30.77 16.09 1.40
CA THR A 10 -31.89 15.20 1.70
C THR A 10 -31.68 14.47 3.02
N LEU A 11 -30.46 13.98 3.27
CA LEU A 11 -30.13 13.34 4.53
C LEU A 11 -30.29 14.29 5.73
N SER A 12 -29.78 15.52 5.63
CA SER A 12 -29.93 16.53 6.68
C SER A 12 -31.38 16.82 7.01
N ARG A 13 -32.23 16.95 6.00
CA ARG A 13 -33.67 17.15 6.19
C ARG A 13 -34.37 15.98 6.84
N LEU A 14 -33.97 14.74 6.48
CA LEU A 14 -34.52 13.54 7.09
C LEU A 14 -34.12 13.41 8.56
N VAL A 15 -32.90 13.77 8.89
CA VAL A 15 -32.42 13.77 10.30
C VAL A 15 -33.15 14.85 11.10
N GLU A 16 -33.29 16.08 10.58
CA GLU A 16 -33.99 17.18 11.23
C GLU A 16 -35.47 16.84 11.47
N ALA A 17 -36.09 16.14 10.52
CA ALA A 17 -37.48 15.67 10.64
C ALA A 17 -37.63 14.42 11.56
N GLY A 18 -36.54 13.84 12.05
CA GLY A 18 -36.56 12.60 12.85
C GLY A 18 -37.04 11.39 12.04
N ALA A 19 -36.88 11.41 10.73
CA ALA A 19 -37.35 10.37 9.83
C ALA A 19 -36.36 9.25 9.59
N VAL A 20 -35.12 9.37 10.07
CA VAL A 20 -34.07 8.35 9.93
C VAL A 20 -34.25 7.31 11.02
N ASP A 21 -34.51 6.08 10.62
CA ASP A 21 -34.69 4.94 11.55
C ASP A 21 -33.33 4.30 11.93
N ALA A 22 -32.44 4.16 10.96
CA ALA A 22 -31.13 3.57 11.17
C ALA A 22 -30.12 4.05 10.12
N ALA A 23 -28.85 3.99 10.47
CA ALA A 23 -27.74 4.17 9.55
C ALA A 23 -26.85 2.93 9.60
N HIS A 24 -26.50 2.41 8.45
CA HIS A 24 -25.59 1.26 8.31
C HIS A 24 -24.34 1.68 7.57
N VAL A 25 -23.20 1.41 8.16
CA VAL A 25 -21.90 1.61 7.54
C VAL A 25 -21.45 0.29 6.94
N VAL A 26 -21.22 0.26 5.65
CA VAL A 26 -20.80 -0.95 4.94
C VAL A 26 -19.38 -0.77 4.41
N GLY A 27 -18.50 -1.68 4.80
CA GLY A 27 -17.14 -1.73 4.27
C GLY A 27 -17.12 -2.20 2.82
N LYS A 28 -16.29 -1.56 2.03
CA LYS A 28 -16.03 -1.92 0.63
C LYS A 28 -14.56 -1.81 0.34
N THR A 29 -14.13 -2.30 -0.82
CA THR A 29 -12.75 -2.11 -1.26
C THR A 29 -12.43 -0.62 -1.38
N GLY A 30 -11.44 -0.16 -0.65
CA GLY A 30 -10.99 1.23 -0.65
C GLY A 30 -11.74 2.19 0.27
N GLY A 31 -12.73 1.73 1.05
CA GLY A 31 -13.39 2.61 1.98
C GLY A 31 -14.70 2.09 2.57
N TRP A 32 -15.48 3.03 3.05
CA TRP A 32 -16.73 2.79 3.76
C TRP A 32 -17.86 3.57 3.10
N SER A 33 -19.00 2.94 2.92
CA SER A 33 -20.22 3.58 2.45
C SER A 33 -21.27 3.64 3.56
N VAL A 34 -22.18 4.59 3.46
CA VAL A 34 -23.28 4.75 4.43
C VAL A 34 -24.61 4.49 3.72
N VAL A 35 -25.40 3.60 4.28
CA VAL A 35 -26.77 3.34 3.85
C VAL A 35 -27.71 3.88 4.90
N ILE A 36 -28.63 4.72 4.50
CA ILE A 36 -29.62 5.33 5.39
C ILE A 36 -30.96 4.63 5.22
N ARG A 37 -31.49 4.21 6.33
CA ARG A 37 -32.82 3.62 6.42
C ARG A 37 -33.83 4.65 6.94
N TYR A 38 -34.87 4.88 6.18
CA TYR A 38 -35.99 5.75 6.58
C TYR A 38 -37.30 5.17 6.09
N GLY A 39 -38.22 4.95 7.02
CA GLY A 39 -39.49 4.27 6.71
C GLY A 39 -39.25 2.85 6.17
N LYS A 40 -39.72 2.58 4.96
CA LYS A 40 -39.52 1.28 4.27
C LYS A 40 -38.41 1.32 3.23
N SER A 41 -37.66 2.40 3.16
CA SER A 41 -36.65 2.62 2.13
C SER A 41 -35.24 2.60 2.74
N GLU A 42 -34.33 1.97 2.01
CA GLU A 42 -32.88 2.01 2.30
C GLU A 42 -32.18 2.59 1.09
N ARG A 43 -31.39 3.63 1.29
CA ARG A 43 -30.67 4.29 0.21
C ARG A 43 -29.25 4.65 0.61
N PRO A 44 -28.27 4.37 -0.25
CA PRO A 44 -26.90 4.78 0.01
C PRO A 44 -26.73 6.28 -0.15
N LEU A 45 -25.82 6.84 0.66
CA LEU A 45 -25.44 8.24 0.57
C LEU A 45 -24.61 8.49 -0.70
N ALA A 46 -25.00 9.51 -1.46
CA ALA A 46 -24.29 9.91 -2.67
C ALA A 46 -23.19 10.94 -2.40
N ALA A 47 -22.17 10.91 -3.23
CA ALA A 47 -21.18 11.98 -3.30
C ALA A 47 -21.80 13.22 -3.98
N GLN A 48 -21.48 14.41 -3.48
CA GLN A 48 -22.13 15.67 -3.88
C GLN A 48 -22.10 15.97 -5.38
N ARG A 49 -21.09 15.49 -6.10
CA ARG A 49 -20.87 15.87 -7.50
C ARG A 49 -21.21 14.77 -8.52
N SER A 50 -21.22 13.51 -8.12
CA SER A 50 -21.28 12.42 -9.09
C SER A 50 -22.51 11.54 -9.00
N ARG A 51 -23.41 11.77 -8.05
CA ARG A 51 -24.54 10.90 -7.72
C ARG A 51 -24.17 9.42 -7.49
N GLN A 52 -22.89 9.13 -7.46
CA GLN A 52 -22.38 7.81 -7.11
C GLN A 52 -22.35 7.64 -5.60
N VAL A 53 -22.35 6.39 -5.13
CA VAL A 53 -22.23 6.09 -3.71
C VAL A 53 -20.95 6.70 -3.15
N ARG A 54 -21.09 7.51 -2.11
CA ARG A 54 -19.96 8.14 -1.44
C ARG A 54 -19.14 7.11 -0.68
N LEU A 55 -17.85 7.07 -0.93
CA LEU A 55 -16.88 6.26 -0.18
C LEU A 55 -16.02 7.15 0.73
N PHE A 56 -16.01 6.80 2.00
CA PHE A 56 -15.13 7.41 2.99
C PHE A 56 -13.88 6.53 3.15
N LYS A 57 -12.72 7.09 2.90
CA LYS A 57 -11.46 6.34 3.01
C LYS A 57 -11.09 6.01 4.46
N ARG A 58 -11.52 6.86 5.39
CA ARG A 58 -11.21 6.72 6.81
C ARG A 58 -12.50 6.67 7.62
N MET A 59 -12.53 5.76 8.58
CA MET A 59 -13.66 5.62 9.52
C MET A 59 -13.86 6.90 10.34
N ASP A 60 -12.79 7.54 10.78
CA ASP A 60 -12.83 8.77 11.57
C ASP A 60 -13.60 9.88 10.86
N THR A 61 -13.34 10.05 9.57
CA THR A 61 -14.02 11.03 8.72
C THR A 61 -15.50 10.73 8.58
N LEU A 62 -15.83 9.45 8.44
CA LEU A 62 -17.20 8.98 8.36
C LEU A 62 -17.96 9.24 9.67
N VAL A 63 -17.38 8.90 10.80
CA VAL A 63 -17.98 9.12 12.13
C VAL A 63 -18.21 10.61 12.38
N SER A 64 -17.23 11.45 12.07
CA SER A 64 -17.37 12.90 12.19
C SER A 64 -18.52 13.43 11.32
N TYR A 65 -18.59 12.95 10.08
CA TYR A 65 -19.67 13.31 9.17
C TYR A 65 -21.05 12.95 9.72
N LEU A 66 -21.23 11.72 10.20
CA LEU A 66 -22.53 11.27 10.76
C LEU A 66 -22.90 12.07 12.00
N LYS A 67 -21.96 12.38 12.86
CA LYS A 67 -22.19 13.23 14.05
C LYS A 67 -22.59 14.65 13.66
N ASP A 68 -21.95 15.24 12.67
CA ASP A 68 -22.26 16.59 12.18
C ASP A 68 -23.67 16.67 11.59
N VAL A 69 -24.13 15.61 10.95
CA VAL A 69 -25.51 15.51 10.42
C VAL A 69 -26.53 15.27 11.54
N GLY A 70 -26.10 14.75 12.69
CA GLY A 70 -26.95 14.46 13.85
C GLY A 70 -27.23 12.97 14.10
N ILE A 71 -26.46 12.07 13.45
CA ILE A 71 -26.57 10.62 13.65
C ILE A 71 -25.46 10.19 14.61
N SER A 72 -25.83 9.73 15.80
CA SER A 72 -24.89 9.29 16.84
C SER A 72 -24.83 7.77 17.01
N GLN A 73 -25.80 7.05 16.47
CA GLN A 73 -25.85 5.58 16.52
C GLN A 73 -25.95 5.01 15.11
N PHE A 74 -25.10 4.05 14.82
CA PHE A 74 -25.07 3.37 13.54
C PHE A 74 -24.41 2.00 13.68
N ASP A 75 -24.77 1.08 12.79
CA ASP A 75 -24.17 -0.24 12.70
C ASP A 75 -23.03 -0.25 11.69
N VAL A 76 -22.06 -1.09 11.90
CA VAL A 76 -20.91 -1.24 10.99
C VAL A 76 -20.79 -2.69 10.55
N ASP A 77 -20.82 -2.90 9.25
CA ASP A 77 -20.51 -4.18 8.62
C ASP A 77 -19.19 -4.06 7.86
N ALA A 78 -18.18 -4.73 8.36
CA ALA A 78 -16.83 -4.73 7.80
C ALA A 78 -16.49 -5.99 7.00
N ALA A 79 -17.47 -6.84 6.71
CA ALA A 79 -17.22 -8.14 6.05
C ALA A 79 -16.51 -7.98 4.70
N ASP A 80 -16.92 -7.01 3.91
CA ASP A 80 -16.37 -6.75 2.57
C ASP A 80 -15.31 -5.64 2.56
N TYR A 81 -14.89 -5.17 3.73
CA TYR A 81 -13.85 -4.15 3.81
C TYR A 81 -12.49 -4.71 3.39
N ALA A 82 -11.90 -4.07 2.42
CA ALA A 82 -10.51 -4.31 2.04
C ALA A 82 -9.80 -2.96 1.87
N PRO A 83 -8.61 -2.80 2.47
CA PRO A 83 -7.84 -1.59 2.23
C PRO A 83 -7.50 -1.51 0.74
N GLU A 84 -7.57 -0.31 0.18
CA GLU A 84 -7.13 -0.08 -1.18
C GLU A 84 -5.64 -0.38 -1.26
N THR A 85 -5.30 -1.56 -1.79
CA THR A 85 -3.92 -1.95 -2.02
C THR A 85 -3.35 -1.11 -3.15
N ALA A 86 -2.72 -0.06 -2.77
CA ALA A 86 -1.81 0.71 -3.58
C ALA A 86 -2.40 1.54 -4.71
N SER A 87 -2.57 2.78 -4.47
CA SER A 87 -2.24 3.76 -5.50
C SER A 87 -1.35 4.88 -5.01
N ARG A 88 -0.89 4.79 -3.77
CA ARG A 88 0.22 5.64 -3.33
C ARG A 88 1.36 4.72 -2.91
N PRO A 89 2.47 4.68 -3.68
CA PRO A 89 3.67 4.06 -3.16
C PRO A 89 3.95 4.70 -1.80
N ASP A 90 4.06 3.84 -0.80
CA ASP A 90 4.43 4.25 0.53
C ASP A 90 5.66 5.16 0.40
N ARG A 91 5.50 6.43 0.77
CA ARG A 91 6.60 7.41 0.70
C ARG A 91 7.84 6.90 1.44
N ALA A 92 7.63 6.19 2.52
CA ALA A 92 8.72 5.57 3.27
C ALA A 92 9.41 4.47 2.47
N ALA A 93 8.68 3.63 1.73
CA ALA A 93 9.26 2.62 0.85
C ALA A 93 9.95 3.23 -0.37
N ALA A 94 9.40 4.29 -0.95
CA ALA A 94 10.03 5.03 -2.03
C ALA A 94 11.32 5.72 -1.56
N LEU A 95 11.30 6.32 -0.37
CA LEU A 95 12.47 6.96 0.22
C LEU A 95 13.58 5.93 0.54
N ARG A 96 13.21 4.78 1.09
CA ARG A 96 14.16 3.67 1.33
C ARG A 96 14.82 3.21 0.03
N ARG A 97 14.06 2.98 -1.04
CA ARG A 97 14.60 2.61 -2.35
C ARG A 97 15.56 3.66 -2.90
N THR A 98 15.26 4.93 -2.71
CA THR A 98 16.14 6.03 -3.12
C THR A 98 17.44 6.03 -2.32
N HIS A 99 17.39 5.81 -1.00
CA HIS A 99 18.58 5.71 -0.15
C HIS A 99 19.42 4.48 -0.51
N GLU A 100 18.81 3.32 -0.67
CA GLU A 100 19.50 2.09 -1.09
C GLU A 100 20.17 2.25 -2.44
N ALA A 101 19.52 2.89 -3.39
CA ALA A 101 20.11 3.19 -4.70
C ALA A 101 21.29 4.16 -4.60
N ALA A 102 21.23 5.18 -3.74
CA ALA A 102 22.31 6.14 -3.53
C ALA A 102 23.51 5.48 -2.82
N GLU A 103 23.26 4.63 -1.83
CA GLU A 103 24.31 3.88 -1.14
C GLU A 103 24.99 2.86 -2.08
N TYR A 104 24.22 2.18 -2.91
CA TYR A 104 24.73 1.27 -3.94
C TYR A 104 25.60 2.00 -4.97
N ASP A 105 25.15 3.17 -5.44
CA ASP A 105 25.94 3.98 -6.40
C ASP A 105 27.27 4.44 -5.81
N LYS A 106 27.27 4.87 -4.56
CA LYS A 106 28.49 5.21 -3.81
C LYS A 106 29.45 4.04 -3.71
N TRP A 107 28.96 2.90 -3.24
CA TRP A 107 29.73 1.67 -3.14
C TRP A 107 30.28 1.24 -4.51
N PHE A 108 29.47 1.26 -5.53
CA PHE A 108 29.85 0.90 -6.90
C PHE A 108 30.99 1.80 -7.42
N ARG A 109 30.89 3.10 -7.20
CA ARG A 109 31.95 4.05 -7.58
C ARG A 109 33.26 3.77 -6.85
N GLU A 110 33.21 3.51 -5.57
CA GLU A 110 34.39 3.14 -4.75
C GLU A 110 35.04 1.87 -5.28
N GLN A 111 34.27 0.85 -5.64
CA GLN A 111 34.79 -0.39 -6.22
C GLN A 111 35.43 -0.18 -7.60
N VAL A 112 34.83 0.64 -8.44
CA VAL A 112 35.37 0.98 -9.75
C VAL A 112 36.68 1.76 -9.62
N GLU A 113 36.73 2.75 -8.73
CA GLU A 113 37.95 3.55 -8.48
C GLU A 113 39.09 2.68 -7.93
N GLU A 114 38.77 1.75 -7.04
CA GLU A 114 39.76 0.79 -6.51
C GLU A 114 40.27 -0.14 -7.61
N ALA A 115 39.40 -0.68 -8.43
CA ALA A 115 39.75 -1.52 -9.56
C ALA A 115 40.65 -0.79 -10.58
N ILE A 116 40.38 0.50 -10.85
CA ILE A 116 41.21 1.34 -11.72
C ILE A 116 42.59 1.54 -11.10
N ARG A 117 42.67 1.82 -9.81
CA ARG A 117 43.94 1.97 -9.09
C ARG A 117 44.79 0.67 -9.12
N GLU A 118 44.13 -0.46 -8.93
CA GLU A 118 44.78 -1.77 -9.04
C GLU A 118 45.30 -2.07 -10.46
N ALA A 119 44.50 -1.71 -11.48
CA ALA A 119 44.87 -1.91 -12.87
C ALA A 119 46.03 -1.00 -13.32
N ASP A 120 46.13 0.20 -12.76
CA ASP A 120 47.19 1.16 -13.04
C ASP A 120 48.46 0.92 -12.21
N ASP A 121 48.41 0.02 -11.22
CA ASP A 121 49.56 -0.33 -10.41
C ASP A 121 50.62 -1.07 -11.27
N PRO A 122 51.88 -0.60 -11.33
CA PRO A 122 52.94 -1.27 -12.08
C PRO A 122 53.27 -2.67 -11.55
N ASN A 123 52.87 -2.99 -10.32
CA ASN A 123 53.04 -4.31 -9.72
C ASN A 123 51.77 -5.19 -9.84
N ALA A 124 50.75 -4.75 -10.59
CA ALA A 124 49.55 -5.52 -10.77
C ALA A 124 49.80 -6.89 -11.39
N VAL A 125 49.27 -7.90 -10.76
CA VAL A 125 49.38 -9.29 -11.26
C VAL A 125 48.18 -9.55 -12.17
N TRP A 126 48.44 -9.70 -13.45
CA TRP A 126 47.42 -10.02 -14.44
C TRP A 126 47.34 -11.55 -14.60
N ILE A 127 46.17 -12.08 -14.37
CA ILE A 127 45.84 -13.50 -14.60
C ILE A 127 45.10 -13.65 -15.92
N SER A 128 45.32 -14.76 -16.60
CA SER A 128 44.62 -15.06 -17.85
C SER A 128 43.16 -15.34 -17.55
N VAL A 129 42.28 -15.13 -18.54
CA VAL A 129 40.85 -15.44 -18.43
C VAL A 129 40.66 -16.91 -18.02
N LYS A 130 41.44 -17.82 -18.61
CA LYS A 130 41.40 -19.23 -18.29
C LYS A 130 41.76 -19.55 -16.83
N ASP A 131 42.80 -18.93 -16.31
CA ASP A 131 43.20 -19.11 -14.91
C ASP A 131 42.15 -18.53 -13.95
N SER A 132 41.54 -17.40 -14.32
CA SER A 132 40.46 -16.80 -13.58
C SER A 132 39.20 -17.70 -13.54
N GLU A 133 38.83 -18.29 -14.67
CA GLU A 133 37.71 -19.25 -14.75
C GLU A 133 37.97 -20.48 -13.87
N GLU A 134 39.20 -21.04 -13.91
CA GLU A 134 39.58 -22.17 -13.06
C GLU A 134 39.49 -21.84 -11.58
N GLN A 135 39.95 -20.65 -11.17
CA GLN A 135 39.84 -20.17 -9.78
C GLN A 135 38.39 -20.00 -9.35
N MET A 136 37.57 -19.43 -10.21
CA MET A 136 36.12 -19.25 -9.93
C MET A 136 35.39 -20.58 -9.82
N ASP A 137 35.72 -21.55 -10.66
CA ASP A 137 35.17 -22.90 -10.59
C ASP A 137 35.55 -23.63 -9.30
N LYS A 138 36.81 -23.51 -8.86
CA LYS A 138 37.24 -24.03 -7.55
C LYS A 138 36.50 -23.39 -6.40
N LEU A 139 36.38 -22.06 -6.39
CA LEU A 139 35.66 -21.33 -5.34
C LEU A 139 34.19 -21.73 -5.30
N ARG A 140 33.57 -21.88 -6.46
CA ARG A 140 32.17 -22.32 -6.57
C ARG A 140 31.97 -23.73 -6.02
N ALA A 141 32.90 -24.64 -6.34
CA ALA A 141 32.87 -26.00 -5.82
C ALA A 141 33.04 -26.06 -4.30
N GLU A 142 33.94 -25.25 -3.73
CA GLU A 142 34.12 -25.12 -2.28
C GLU A 142 32.87 -24.58 -1.57
N LEU A 143 32.26 -23.54 -2.10
CA LEU A 143 31.03 -22.98 -1.56
C LEU A 143 29.87 -23.97 -1.59
N LEU A 144 29.72 -24.73 -2.67
CA LEU A 144 28.71 -25.79 -2.77
C LEU A 144 28.94 -26.90 -1.77
N ALA A 145 30.19 -27.30 -1.57
CA ALA A 145 30.56 -28.29 -0.56
C ALA A 145 30.24 -27.81 0.87
N GLN A 146 30.50 -26.55 1.18
CA GLN A 146 30.13 -25.95 2.47
C GLN A 146 28.62 -25.92 2.71
N LEU A 147 27.83 -25.59 1.70
CA LEU A 147 26.38 -25.60 1.78
C LEU A 147 25.83 -27.00 2.04
N GLN A 148 26.40 -28.03 1.38
CA GLN A 148 25.98 -29.41 1.58
C GLN A 148 26.39 -29.96 2.95
N SER A 149 27.49 -29.48 3.53
CA SER A 149 27.93 -29.91 4.86
C SER A 149 27.18 -29.21 5.99
N GLY A 150 26.65 -28.01 5.74
CA GLY A 150 25.83 -27.26 6.70
C GLY A 150 24.41 -27.80 6.90
N ASP A 151 23.92 -28.64 5.98
CA ASP A 151 22.55 -29.20 6.04
C ASP A 151 22.46 -30.55 6.79
N LYS A 152 23.56 -30.98 7.41
CA LYS A 152 23.64 -32.23 8.21
C LYS A 152 23.73 -31.99 9.73
N ALA A 153 23.32 -30.83 10.18
CA ALA A 153 23.25 -30.55 11.61
C ALA A 153 21.82 -30.50 12.12
#